data_74a393bf28447267f01206b424b7b7d6
#
_entry.id   74a393bf28447267f01206b424b7b7d6
#
_cell.length_a   1.000
_cell.length_b   1.000
_cell.length_c   1.000
_cell.angle_alpha   90.00
_cell.angle_beta   90.00
_cell.angle_gamma   90.00
#
_symmetry.space_group_name_H-M   'P 1'
#
loop_
_entity.id
_entity.type
_entity.pdbx_description
1 polymer ?
#
loop_
_entity_poly.entity_id
_entity_poly.type
_entity_poly.pdbx_seq_one_letter_code
_entity_poly.pdbx_strand_id
1 'polypeptide(L)'
;QDKGYLDDVSARALAYQTVQQHLLAGKLETERLSKQNAMLRLQQTLDAKAVETGRLYILMLLLLVASIASWLYRLKRSQLRFKRLSHHDGLTGIFNHQHFIGEAARVLQALKKKQEQACLISIDLDYFKQVNDTHGHAMGDAVLKQAVAICKQELRPVDLFGRLGGEEFGILLAGCSRHQGLEIANRIRVAIDATPMGRDDCVITISASVGLASTEVSGHDLQRLCKEADAALYRAKGTGRNRVVAHAATGDLFDKEGIPVPGSTLRSGATSVSVAELE
;
A
#
# COMPACT_ATOMS: atom_id res chain seq x y z
N GLN A 1 40.70 74.18 84.66
CA GLN A 1 41.49 73.50 83.53
C GLN A 1 41.24 72.00 83.40
N ASP A 2 40.67 71.27 84.38
CA ASP A 2 40.52 69.82 84.35
C ASP A 2 39.28 69.32 83.53
N LYS A 3 38.22 70.15 83.37
CA LYS A 3 37.02 69.71 82.62
C LYS A 3 37.35 69.56 81.10
N GLY A 4 38.10 70.45 80.50
CA GLY A 4 38.42 70.45 79.11
C GLY A 4 39.30 69.20 78.66
N TYR A 5 40.16 68.77 79.60
CA TYR A 5 41.03 67.58 79.35
C TYR A 5 40.21 66.26 79.41
N LEU A 6 39.27 66.12 80.33
CA LEU A 6 38.39 64.98 80.47
C LEU A 6 37.41 64.84 79.23
N ASP A 7 36.93 66.01 78.75
CA ASP A 7 36.11 66.02 77.56
C ASP A 7 36.88 65.62 76.28
N ASP A 8 38.12 66.03 76.14
CA ASP A 8 38.99 65.65 74.98
C ASP A 8 39.40 64.20 75.06
N VAL A 9 39.68 63.60 76.20
CA VAL A 9 39.93 62.16 76.37
C VAL A 9 38.72 61.32 76.09
N SER A 10 37.55 61.73 76.55
CA SER A 10 36.32 61.01 76.26
C SER A 10 35.91 61.07 74.80
N ALA A 11 36.09 62.24 74.13
CA ALA A 11 35.88 62.35 72.64
C ALA A 11 36.80 61.46 71.84
N ARG A 12 38.11 61.36 72.23
CA ARG A 12 39.00 60.42 71.53
C ARG A 12 38.69 58.96 71.78
N ALA A 13 38.25 58.58 72.97
CA ALA A 13 37.83 57.21 73.26
C ALA A 13 36.58 56.82 72.43
N LEU A 14 35.56 57.74 72.30
CA LEU A 14 34.40 57.53 71.47
C LEU A 14 34.79 57.41 69.95
N ALA A 15 35.62 58.29 69.49
CA ALA A 15 36.17 58.23 68.10
C ALA A 15 36.86 56.93 67.84
N TYR A 16 37.68 56.44 68.73
CA TYR A 16 38.35 55.13 68.57
C TYR A 16 37.37 53.97 68.58
N GLN A 17 36.36 53.99 69.44
CA GLN A 17 35.32 52.99 69.54
C GLN A 17 34.46 52.98 68.27
N THR A 18 34.13 54.10 67.64
CA THR A 18 33.41 54.23 66.40
C THR A 18 34.20 53.69 65.25
N VAL A 19 35.48 53.98 65.15
CA VAL A 19 36.40 53.44 64.14
C VAL A 19 36.48 51.91 64.25
N GLN A 20 36.66 51.38 65.49
CA GLN A 20 36.64 49.91 65.67
C GLN A 20 35.31 49.24 65.24
N GLN A 21 34.18 49.86 65.55
CA GLN A 21 32.90 49.34 65.07
C GLN A 21 32.75 49.37 63.59
N HIS A 22 33.20 50.44 62.93
CA HIS A 22 33.22 50.49 61.44
C HIS A 22 34.15 49.44 60.81
N LEU A 23 35.31 49.21 61.41
CA LEU A 23 36.22 48.16 60.94
C LEU A 23 35.65 46.76 61.12
N LEU A 24 34.97 46.50 62.23
CA LEU A 24 34.32 45.22 62.50
C LEU A 24 33.12 45.01 61.57
N ALA A 25 32.27 46.04 61.35
CA ALA A 25 31.18 46.00 60.40
C ALA A 25 31.65 45.72 58.97
N GLY A 26 32.72 46.41 58.53
CA GLY A 26 33.33 46.17 57.22
C GLY A 26 33.86 44.75 57.04
N LYS A 27 34.51 44.16 58.09
CA LYS A 27 34.96 42.77 58.05
C LYS A 27 33.78 41.79 57.95
N LEU A 28 32.70 42.00 58.69
CA LEU A 28 31.48 41.16 58.62
C LEU A 28 30.84 41.25 57.25
N GLU A 29 30.78 42.43 56.66
CA GLU A 29 30.21 42.66 55.34
C GLU A 29 31.02 41.97 54.22
N THR A 30 32.36 42.06 54.27
CA THR A 30 33.24 41.37 53.33
C THR A 30 33.15 39.85 53.47
N GLU A 31 33.03 39.32 54.69
CA GLU A 31 32.81 37.90 54.94
C GLU A 31 31.45 37.42 54.39
N ARG A 32 30.40 38.23 54.60
CA ARG A 32 29.06 37.95 54.06
C ARG A 32 29.03 37.92 52.54
N LEU A 33 29.68 38.90 51.89
CA LEU A 33 29.78 38.96 50.44
C LEU A 33 30.61 37.80 49.89
N SER A 34 31.70 37.40 50.58
CA SER A 34 32.50 36.23 50.15
C SER A 34 31.71 34.93 50.20
N LYS A 35 30.90 34.72 51.26
CA LYS A 35 30.00 33.56 51.39
C LYS A 35 28.90 33.55 50.32
N GLN A 36 28.29 34.72 50.04
CA GLN A 36 27.33 34.86 48.98
C GLN A 36 27.92 34.53 47.60
N ASN A 37 29.12 35.07 47.30
CA ASN A 37 29.83 34.77 46.04
C ASN A 37 30.19 33.29 45.90
N ALA A 38 30.59 32.65 47.00
CA ALA A 38 30.90 31.21 47.01
C ALA A 38 29.63 30.36 46.71
N MET A 39 28.50 30.77 47.34
CA MET A 39 27.20 30.11 47.14
C MET A 39 26.69 30.27 45.71
N LEU A 40 26.77 31.46 45.10
CA LEU A 40 26.43 31.74 43.72
C LEU A 40 27.31 30.91 42.72
N ARG A 41 28.59 30.82 42.96
CA ARG A 41 29.50 30.00 42.14
C ARG A 41 29.11 28.52 42.23
N LEU A 42 28.76 28.00 43.41
CA LEU A 42 28.34 26.62 43.57
C LEU A 42 27.03 26.38 42.80
N GLN A 43 26.08 27.31 42.92
CA GLN A 43 24.80 27.22 42.19
C GLN A 43 24.99 27.23 40.69
N GLN A 44 25.85 28.12 40.14
CA GLN A 44 26.19 28.14 38.72
C GLN A 44 26.83 26.83 38.23
N THR A 45 27.70 26.20 39.04
CA THR A 45 28.29 24.91 38.69
C THR A 45 27.27 23.77 38.71
N LEU A 46 26.30 23.79 39.62
CA LEU A 46 25.22 22.80 39.67
C LEU A 46 24.27 22.95 38.47
N ASP A 47 23.92 24.21 38.14
CA ASP A 47 23.04 24.48 36.98
C ASP A 47 23.72 24.08 35.66
N ALA A 48 25.03 24.37 35.50
CA ALA A 48 25.80 23.94 34.34
C ALA A 48 25.80 22.42 34.17
N LYS A 49 26.07 21.68 35.27
CA LYS A 49 26.01 20.21 35.27
C LYS A 49 24.61 19.67 34.97
N ALA A 50 23.57 20.29 35.51
CA ALA A 50 22.19 19.91 35.23
C ALA A 50 21.84 20.06 33.75
N VAL A 51 22.30 21.15 33.10
CA VAL A 51 22.10 21.36 31.64
C VAL A 51 22.88 20.32 30.84
N GLU A 52 24.10 20.00 31.21
CA GLU A 52 24.94 18.99 30.53
C GLU A 52 24.34 17.59 30.63
N THR A 53 23.89 17.19 31.81
CA THR A 53 23.22 15.91 32.02
C THR A 53 21.87 15.86 31.28
N GLY A 54 21.10 16.96 31.26
CA GLY A 54 19.88 17.08 30.48
C GLY A 54 20.09 16.87 28.97
N ARG A 55 21.16 17.46 28.41
CA ARG A 55 21.58 17.24 27.01
C ARG A 55 21.88 15.77 26.70
N LEU A 56 22.61 15.09 27.60
CA LEU A 56 22.91 13.68 27.46
C LEU A 56 21.65 12.80 27.47
N TYR A 57 20.70 13.08 28.36
CA TYR A 57 19.41 12.37 28.36
C TYR A 57 18.61 12.56 27.06
N ILE A 58 18.56 13.78 26.54
CA ILE A 58 17.91 14.06 25.25
C ILE A 58 18.58 13.28 24.11
N LEU A 59 19.91 13.27 24.05
CA LEU A 59 20.66 12.51 23.04
C LEU A 59 20.38 11.00 23.15
N MET A 60 20.40 10.44 24.35
CA MET A 60 20.03 9.03 24.57
C MET A 60 18.60 8.71 24.12
N LEU A 61 17.65 9.59 24.41
CA LEU A 61 16.26 9.43 24.00
C LEU A 61 16.13 9.44 22.46
N LEU A 62 16.81 10.38 21.80
CA LEU A 62 16.81 10.46 20.33
C LEU A 62 17.45 9.20 19.69
N LEU A 63 18.52 8.68 20.25
CA LEU A 63 19.14 7.43 19.79
C LEU A 63 18.20 6.22 19.99
N LEU A 64 17.51 6.16 21.12
CA LEU A 64 16.51 5.12 21.39
C LEU A 64 15.39 5.15 20.39
N VAL A 65 14.81 6.34 20.13
CA VAL A 65 13.74 6.53 19.14
C VAL A 65 14.21 6.15 17.73
N ALA A 66 15.41 6.58 17.34
CA ALA A 66 16.00 6.22 16.05
C ALA A 66 16.22 4.69 15.91
N SER A 67 16.66 4.02 16.98
CA SER A 67 16.83 2.57 17.03
C SER A 67 15.52 1.84 16.85
N ILE A 68 14.46 2.24 17.58
CA ILE A 68 13.13 1.68 17.48
C ILE A 68 12.56 1.88 16.07
N ALA A 69 12.67 3.09 15.52
CA ALA A 69 12.22 3.39 14.16
C ALA A 69 12.95 2.52 13.10
N SER A 70 14.25 2.36 13.23
CA SER A 70 15.06 1.48 12.36
C SER A 70 14.64 0.02 12.49
N TRP A 71 14.37 -0.46 13.70
CA TRP A 71 13.91 -1.83 13.95
C TRP A 71 12.52 -2.07 13.35
N LEU A 72 11.56 -1.16 13.54
CA LEU A 72 10.23 -1.23 12.94
C LEU A 72 10.29 -1.20 11.41
N TYR A 73 11.14 -0.36 10.84
CA TYR A 73 11.38 -0.31 9.39
C TYR A 73 11.91 -1.64 8.85
N ARG A 74 12.91 -2.23 9.52
CA ARG A 74 13.46 -3.55 9.15
C ARG A 74 12.41 -4.67 9.27
N LEU A 75 11.60 -4.65 10.33
CA LEU A 75 10.53 -5.63 10.54
C LEU A 75 9.48 -5.55 9.42
N LYS A 76 9.02 -4.34 9.08
CA LYS A 76 8.08 -4.12 7.98
C LYS A 76 8.67 -4.58 6.63
N ARG A 77 9.92 -4.29 6.38
CA ARG A 77 10.61 -4.72 5.14
C ARG A 77 10.78 -6.23 5.06
N SER A 78 11.03 -6.90 6.19
CA SER A 78 11.10 -8.37 6.28
C SER A 78 9.74 -9.01 5.98
N GLN A 79 8.65 -8.52 6.57
CA GLN A 79 7.30 -9.02 6.30
C GLN A 79 6.90 -8.87 4.82
N LEU A 80 7.28 -7.75 4.18
CA LEU A 80 7.05 -7.56 2.74
C LEU A 80 7.87 -8.53 1.88
N ARG A 81 9.08 -8.89 2.30
CA ARG A 81 9.91 -9.91 1.62
C ARG A 81 9.31 -11.31 1.75
N PHE A 82 8.80 -11.70 2.92
CA PHE A 82 8.12 -13.00 3.11
C PHE A 82 6.86 -13.12 2.25
N LYS A 83 6.05 -12.05 2.15
CA LYS A 83 4.91 -12.01 1.22
C LYS A 83 5.32 -12.14 -0.25
N ARG A 84 6.50 -11.62 -0.64
CA ARG A 84 7.03 -11.75 -2.01
C ARG A 84 7.60 -13.13 -2.33
N LEU A 85 8.01 -13.90 -1.33
CA LEU A 85 8.54 -15.26 -1.49
C LEU A 85 7.43 -16.31 -1.56
N SER A 86 6.20 -16.02 -1.13
CA SER A 86 5.06 -16.88 -1.35
C SER A 86 4.61 -16.76 -2.80
N HIS A 87 4.64 -17.85 -3.57
CA HIS A 87 4.19 -17.89 -4.97
C HIS A 87 2.66 -18.00 -5.08
N HIS A 88 1.99 -18.41 -4.03
CA HIS A 88 0.57 -18.70 -4.03
C HIS A 88 -0.21 -17.72 -3.16
N ASP A 89 -1.47 -17.50 -3.52
CA ASP A 89 -2.45 -16.79 -2.71
C ASP A 89 -2.85 -17.66 -1.51
N GLY A 90 -2.77 -17.09 -0.30
CA GLY A 90 -2.98 -17.84 0.95
C GLY A 90 -4.41 -18.34 1.16
N LEU A 91 -5.42 -17.76 0.49
CA LEU A 91 -6.81 -18.17 0.59
C LEU A 91 -7.16 -19.26 -0.43
N THR A 92 -6.76 -19.06 -1.69
CA THR A 92 -7.22 -19.83 -2.84
C THR A 92 -6.21 -20.86 -3.34
N GLY A 93 -4.94 -20.74 -2.95
CA GLY A 93 -3.86 -21.65 -3.34
C GLY A 93 -3.46 -21.60 -4.82
N ILE A 94 -4.00 -20.67 -5.63
CA ILE A 94 -3.51 -20.36 -6.98
C ILE A 94 -2.36 -19.37 -6.91
N PHE A 95 -1.73 -19.03 -8.04
CA PHE A 95 -0.67 -18.03 -8.04
C PHE A 95 -1.16 -16.70 -7.49
N ASN A 96 -0.32 -16.03 -6.68
CA ASN A 96 -0.59 -14.64 -6.33
C ASN A 96 -0.27 -13.72 -7.52
N HIS A 97 -0.72 -12.49 -7.46
CA HIS A 97 -0.55 -11.49 -8.52
C HIS A 97 0.91 -11.39 -9.03
N GLN A 98 1.87 -11.28 -8.10
CA GLN A 98 3.26 -11.06 -8.46
C GLN A 98 3.87 -12.27 -9.18
N HIS A 99 3.57 -13.48 -8.71
CA HIS A 99 4.07 -14.70 -9.33
C HIS A 99 3.39 -14.96 -10.68
N PHE A 100 2.07 -14.75 -10.78
CA PHE A 100 1.33 -14.86 -12.03
C PHE A 100 1.91 -13.95 -13.11
N ILE A 101 2.14 -12.67 -12.83
CA ILE A 101 2.70 -11.72 -13.81
C ILE A 101 4.11 -12.13 -14.24
N GLY A 102 4.97 -12.56 -13.30
CA GLY A 102 6.31 -13.02 -13.60
C GLY A 102 6.34 -14.25 -14.52
N GLU A 103 5.51 -15.26 -14.21
CA GLU A 103 5.41 -16.49 -14.99
C GLU A 103 4.73 -16.23 -16.36
N ALA A 104 3.69 -15.41 -16.40
CA ALA A 104 3.04 -15.02 -17.65
C ALA A 104 4.02 -14.33 -18.62
N ALA A 105 4.84 -13.41 -18.12
CA ALA A 105 5.87 -12.77 -18.94
C ALA A 105 6.88 -13.78 -19.50
N ARG A 106 7.33 -14.74 -18.67
CA ARG A 106 8.26 -15.80 -19.07
C ARG A 106 7.65 -16.71 -20.13
N VAL A 107 6.40 -17.15 -19.94
CA VAL A 107 5.69 -18.01 -20.89
C VAL A 107 5.47 -17.29 -22.22
N LEU A 108 5.00 -16.05 -22.21
CA LEU A 108 4.80 -15.26 -23.44
C LEU A 108 6.08 -15.05 -24.22
N GLN A 109 7.23 -14.85 -23.55
CA GLN A 109 8.51 -14.77 -24.24
C GLN A 109 8.91 -16.09 -24.92
N ALA A 110 8.62 -17.22 -24.29
CA ALA A 110 8.87 -18.55 -24.89
C ALA A 110 7.95 -18.80 -26.10
N LEU A 111 6.66 -18.49 -26.00
CA LEU A 111 5.67 -18.62 -27.07
C LEU A 111 5.99 -17.68 -28.25
N LYS A 112 6.47 -16.47 -28.00
CA LYS A 112 6.93 -15.53 -29.03
C LYS A 112 8.06 -16.13 -29.89
N LYS A 113 9.04 -16.80 -29.25
CA LYS A 113 10.14 -17.47 -29.97
C LYS A 113 9.66 -18.62 -30.84
N LYS A 114 8.60 -19.30 -30.43
CA LYS A 114 8.00 -20.43 -31.16
C LYS A 114 6.92 -20.01 -32.17
N GLN A 115 6.56 -18.71 -32.18
CA GLN A 115 5.43 -18.17 -32.94
C GLN A 115 4.08 -18.81 -32.56
N GLU A 116 3.97 -19.29 -31.32
CA GLU A 116 2.73 -19.85 -30.77
C GLU A 116 1.85 -18.76 -30.19
N GLN A 117 0.54 -19.01 -30.26
CA GLN A 117 -0.49 -18.05 -29.77
C GLN A 117 -0.74 -18.23 -28.28
N ALA A 118 -1.34 -17.21 -27.68
CA ALA A 118 -1.83 -17.25 -26.31
C ALA A 118 -3.01 -16.32 -26.13
N CYS A 119 -3.84 -16.59 -25.12
CA CYS A 119 -4.90 -15.69 -24.67
C CYS A 119 -4.72 -15.35 -23.20
N LEU A 120 -4.85 -14.07 -22.87
CA LEU A 120 -4.96 -13.58 -21.49
C LEU A 120 -6.43 -13.30 -21.19
N ILE A 121 -6.91 -13.86 -20.10
CA ILE A 121 -8.27 -13.69 -19.60
C ILE A 121 -8.21 -12.97 -18.25
N SER A 122 -8.97 -11.88 -18.08
CA SER A 122 -9.25 -11.23 -16.82
C SER A 122 -10.68 -11.56 -16.41
N ILE A 123 -10.87 -12.06 -15.19
CA ILE A 123 -12.18 -12.48 -14.62
C ILE A 123 -12.44 -11.66 -13.36
N ASP A 124 -13.69 -11.25 -13.17
CA ASP A 124 -14.15 -10.59 -11.96
C ASP A 124 -15.53 -11.14 -11.57
N LEU A 125 -15.70 -11.48 -10.29
CA LEU A 125 -16.98 -11.99 -9.78
C LEU A 125 -17.97 -10.85 -9.60
N ASP A 126 -19.10 -10.95 -10.29
CA ASP A 126 -20.11 -9.89 -10.29
C ASP A 126 -20.75 -9.75 -8.91
N TYR A 127 -20.87 -8.50 -8.43
CA TYR A 127 -21.51 -8.16 -7.15
C TYR A 127 -20.89 -8.84 -5.91
N PHE A 128 -19.64 -9.28 -5.97
CA PHE A 128 -18.97 -9.97 -4.86
C PHE A 128 -18.97 -9.14 -3.56
N LYS A 129 -18.83 -7.81 -3.66
CA LYS A 129 -18.94 -6.94 -2.49
C LYS A 129 -20.29 -7.10 -1.79
N GLN A 130 -21.39 -7.21 -2.54
CA GLN A 130 -22.72 -7.42 -1.97
C GLN A 130 -22.84 -8.76 -1.23
N VAL A 131 -22.15 -9.80 -1.73
CA VAL A 131 -22.04 -11.09 -1.01
C VAL A 131 -21.38 -10.89 0.35
N ASN A 132 -20.25 -10.18 0.41
CA ASN A 132 -19.57 -9.88 1.67
C ASN A 132 -20.42 -9.02 2.62
N ASP A 133 -21.09 -7.99 2.10
CA ASP A 133 -21.90 -7.07 2.89
C ASP A 133 -23.14 -7.77 3.46
N THR A 134 -23.72 -8.74 2.73
CA THR A 134 -24.95 -9.45 3.14
C THR A 134 -24.66 -10.70 3.99
N HIS A 135 -23.63 -11.47 3.64
CA HIS A 135 -23.37 -12.80 4.21
C HIS A 135 -22.06 -12.88 5.00
N GLY A 136 -21.32 -11.78 5.05
CA GLY A 136 -20.04 -11.69 5.74
C GLY A 136 -18.85 -12.26 4.96
N HIS A 137 -17.65 -11.89 5.39
CA HIS A 137 -16.39 -12.26 4.70
C HIS A 137 -16.13 -13.77 4.64
N ALA A 138 -16.62 -14.55 5.62
CA ALA A 138 -16.46 -16.01 5.59
C ALA A 138 -17.19 -16.67 4.42
N MET A 139 -18.34 -16.12 4.03
CA MET A 139 -19.06 -16.52 2.83
C MET A 139 -18.31 -16.12 1.57
N GLY A 140 -17.83 -14.88 1.49
CA GLY A 140 -17.00 -14.44 0.37
C GLY A 140 -15.75 -15.30 0.16
N ASP A 141 -15.09 -15.70 1.25
CA ASP A 141 -13.94 -16.61 1.19
C ASP A 141 -14.31 -17.99 0.63
N ALA A 142 -15.49 -18.52 1.00
CA ALA A 142 -16.01 -19.77 0.46
C ALA A 142 -16.31 -19.65 -1.04
N VAL A 143 -16.95 -18.58 -1.45
CA VAL A 143 -17.23 -18.27 -2.87
C VAL A 143 -15.96 -18.19 -3.69
N LEU A 144 -14.93 -17.47 -3.21
CA LEU A 144 -13.63 -17.37 -3.89
C LEU A 144 -12.97 -18.73 -4.08
N LYS A 145 -12.98 -19.60 -3.06
CA LYS A 145 -12.43 -20.94 -3.13
C LYS A 145 -13.19 -21.83 -4.13
N GLN A 146 -14.50 -21.73 -4.13
CA GLN A 146 -15.34 -22.50 -5.06
C GLN A 146 -15.20 -22.02 -6.49
N ALA A 147 -15.18 -20.70 -6.73
CA ALA A 147 -14.93 -20.14 -8.06
C ALA A 147 -13.58 -20.58 -8.62
N VAL A 148 -12.54 -20.61 -7.78
CA VAL A 148 -11.22 -21.14 -8.19
C VAL A 148 -11.28 -22.63 -8.50
N ALA A 149 -12.00 -23.42 -7.73
CA ALA A 149 -12.15 -24.85 -8.00
C ALA A 149 -12.85 -25.10 -9.34
N ILE A 150 -13.91 -24.32 -9.66
CA ILE A 150 -14.62 -24.38 -10.94
C ILE A 150 -13.67 -24.00 -12.10
N CYS A 151 -12.98 -22.87 -11.99
CA CYS A 151 -12.01 -22.45 -13.02
C CYS A 151 -10.95 -23.53 -13.28
N LYS A 152 -10.42 -24.17 -12.23
CA LYS A 152 -9.40 -25.23 -12.39
C LYS A 152 -9.89 -26.45 -13.15
N GLN A 153 -11.18 -26.78 -13.12
CA GLN A 153 -11.75 -27.90 -13.87
C GLN A 153 -11.75 -27.64 -15.38
N GLU A 154 -11.80 -26.37 -15.77
CA GLU A 154 -11.85 -25.94 -17.17
C GLU A 154 -10.44 -25.68 -17.78
N LEU A 155 -9.39 -25.68 -16.93
CA LEU A 155 -8.02 -25.33 -17.31
C LEU A 155 -7.12 -26.56 -17.42
N ARG A 156 -6.15 -26.47 -18.33
CA ARG A 156 -5.09 -27.47 -18.49
C ARG A 156 -3.96 -27.21 -17.49
N PRO A 157 -3.14 -28.23 -17.14
CA PRO A 157 -1.99 -28.05 -16.24
C PRO A 157 -0.95 -27.04 -16.73
N VAL A 158 -0.91 -26.74 -18.03
CA VAL A 158 0.03 -25.79 -18.66
C VAL A 158 -0.49 -24.34 -18.60
N ASP A 159 -1.77 -24.15 -18.33
CA ASP A 159 -2.36 -22.83 -18.25
C ASP A 159 -2.02 -22.20 -16.90
N LEU A 160 -1.68 -20.90 -16.89
CA LEU A 160 -1.39 -20.18 -15.66
C LEU A 160 -2.67 -19.60 -15.10
N PHE A 161 -2.85 -19.73 -13.80
CA PHE A 161 -4.01 -19.20 -13.09
C PHE A 161 -3.59 -18.49 -11.80
N GLY A 162 -3.96 -17.21 -11.66
CA GLY A 162 -3.57 -16.38 -10.53
C GLY A 162 -4.68 -15.46 -10.06
N ARG A 163 -4.61 -15.08 -8.77
CA ARG A 163 -5.48 -14.07 -8.16
C ARG A 163 -4.80 -12.71 -8.27
N LEU A 164 -5.44 -11.76 -8.95
CA LEU A 164 -4.89 -10.43 -9.22
C LEU A 164 -5.28 -9.42 -8.15
N GLY A 165 -6.46 -9.58 -7.56
CA GLY A 165 -7.01 -8.69 -6.54
C GLY A 165 -8.04 -9.41 -5.67
N GLY A 166 -8.90 -8.67 -4.99
CA GLY A 166 -9.92 -9.21 -4.09
C GLY A 166 -10.78 -10.32 -4.72
N GLU A 167 -11.54 -9.97 -5.74
CA GLU A 167 -12.41 -10.85 -6.54
C GLU A 167 -11.94 -11.02 -7.99
N GLU A 168 -10.73 -10.57 -8.30
CA GLU A 168 -10.17 -10.54 -9.65
C GLU A 168 -9.18 -11.68 -9.87
N PHE A 169 -9.31 -12.36 -11.01
CA PHE A 169 -8.46 -13.47 -11.41
C PHE A 169 -7.90 -13.27 -12.80
N GLY A 170 -6.70 -13.77 -13.04
CA GLY A 170 -6.03 -13.80 -14.35
C GLY A 170 -5.73 -15.23 -14.79
N ILE A 171 -5.95 -15.53 -16.07
CA ILE A 171 -5.61 -16.80 -16.69
C ILE A 171 -4.80 -16.52 -17.95
N LEU A 172 -3.65 -17.21 -18.12
CA LEU A 172 -2.93 -17.23 -19.37
C LEU A 172 -3.04 -18.63 -19.99
N LEU A 173 -3.72 -18.71 -21.14
CA LEU A 173 -3.89 -19.91 -21.93
C LEU A 173 -2.73 -20.00 -22.94
N ALA A 174 -1.80 -20.91 -22.75
CA ALA A 174 -0.66 -21.12 -23.63
C ALA A 174 -1.04 -21.99 -24.84
N GLY A 175 -0.52 -21.65 -26.03
CA GLY A 175 -0.79 -22.39 -27.28
C GLY A 175 -2.29 -22.38 -27.61
N CYS A 176 -2.96 -21.26 -27.44
CA CYS A 176 -4.40 -21.13 -27.55
C CYS A 176 -4.76 -20.00 -28.53
N SER A 177 -5.54 -20.31 -29.56
CA SER A 177 -6.07 -19.30 -30.48
C SER A 177 -7.14 -18.43 -29.83
N ARG A 178 -7.43 -17.27 -30.41
CA ARG A 178 -8.48 -16.36 -29.90
C ARG A 178 -9.84 -17.05 -29.78
N HIS A 179 -10.20 -17.86 -30.79
CA HIS A 179 -11.47 -18.60 -30.79
C HIS A 179 -11.55 -19.60 -29.64
N GLN A 180 -10.51 -20.43 -29.47
CA GLN A 180 -10.43 -21.39 -28.37
C GLN A 180 -10.43 -20.68 -27.00
N GLY A 181 -9.74 -19.53 -26.88
CA GLY A 181 -9.76 -18.71 -25.68
C GLY A 181 -11.14 -18.22 -25.31
N LEU A 182 -11.95 -17.78 -26.30
CA LEU A 182 -13.33 -17.39 -26.11
C LEU A 182 -14.23 -18.54 -25.65
N GLU A 183 -14.05 -19.73 -26.21
CA GLU A 183 -14.78 -20.93 -25.81
C GLU A 183 -14.48 -21.31 -24.36
N ILE A 184 -13.19 -21.33 -23.98
CA ILE A 184 -12.76 -21.62 -22.60
C ILE A 184 -13.29 -20.55 -21.63
N ALA A 185 -13.16 -19.27 -21.98
CA ALA A 185 -13.67 -18.17 -21.17
C ALA A 185 -15.18 -18.27 -20.95
N ASN A 186 -15.95 -18.63 -21.99
CA ASN A 186 -17.41 -18.79 -21.85
C ASN A 186 -17.78 -20.04 -21.06
N ARG A 187 -17.05 -21.15 -21.19
CA ARG A 187 -17.26 -22.34 -20.34
C ARG A 187 -17.06 -22.01 -18.87
N ILE A 188 -15.96 -21.33 -18.53
CA ILE A 188 -15.69 -20.86 -17.16
C ILE A 188 -16.86 -19.98 -16.65
N ARG A 189 -17.27 -18.97 -17.43
CA ARG A 189 -18.40 -18.12 -17.10
C ARG A 189 -19.68 -18.89 -16.81
N VAL A 190 -20.05 -19.79 -17.74
CA VAL A 190 -21.25 -20.62 -17.59
C VAL A 190 -21.15 -21.54 -16.38
N ALA A 191 -20.00 -22.16 -16.13
CA ALA A 191 -19.80 -23.03 -14.98
C ALA A 191 -19.90 -22.27 -13.65
N ILE A 192 -19.38 -21.05 -13.57
CA ILE A 192 -19.55 -20.18 -12.40
C ILE A 192 -21.02 -19.83 -12.18
N ASP A 193 -21.73 -19.37 -13.22
CA ASP A 193 -23.12 -18.95 -13.17
C ASP A 193 -24.09 -20.10 -12.81
N ALA A 194 -23.81 -21.32 -13.31
CA ALA A 194 -24.62 -22.50 -13.09
C ALA A 194 -24.35 -23.21 -11.75
N THR A 195 -23.25 -22.92 -11.09
CA THR A 195 -22.85 -23.64 -9.87
C THR A 195 -23.24 -22.86 -8.64
N PRO A 196 -24.19 -23.34 -7.81
CA PRO A 196 -24.48 -22.75 -6.53
C PRO A 196 -23.23 -22.80 -5.61
N MET A 197 -22.91 -21.70 -4.99
CA MET A 197 -21.75 -21.55 -4.12
C MET A 197 -22.19 -21.15 -2.72
N GLY A 198 -21.47 -21.59 -1.71
CA GLY A 198 -21.82 -21.19 -0.37
C GLY A 198 -21.12 -21.97 0.71
N ARG A 199 -21.66 -21.81 1.92
CA ARG A 199 -21.15 -22.46 3.13
C ARG A 199 -22.34 -22.86 3.99
N ASP A 200 -22.23 -24.05 4.61
CA ASP A 200 -23.26 -24.63 5.46
C ASP A 200 -24.61 -24.67 4.71
N ASP A 201 -25.68 -24.21 5.31
CA ASP A 201 -27.02 -24.20 4.70
C ASP A 201 -27.29 -22.94 3.86
N CYS A 202 -26.34 -22.02 3.75
CA CYS A 202 -26.49 -20.80 2.95
C CYS A 202 -25.85 -20.96 1.57
N VAL A 203 -26.66 -21.05 0.54
CA VAL A 203 -26.24 -21.22 -0.85
C VAL A 203 -26.66 -19.99 -1.67
N ILE A 204 -25.73 -19.46 -2.45
CA ILE A 204 -25.93 -18.31 -3.32
C ILE A 204 -25.51 -18.63 -4.76
N THR A 205 -26.06 -17.90 -5.72
CA THR A 205 -25.58 -17.89 -7.11
C THR A 205 -24.81 -16.60 -7.36
N ILE A 206 -23.71 -16.70 -8.08
CA ILE A 206 -22.90 -15.55 -8.46
C ILE A 206 -22.47 -15.74 -9.92
N SER A 207 -22.41 -14.65 -10.66
CA SER A 207 -21.89 -14.66 -12.02
C SER A 207 -20.49 -14.05 -12.09
N ALA A 208 -19.88 -14.14 -13.27
CA ALA A 208 -18.60 -13.51 -13.53
C ALA A 208 -18.61 -12.76 -14.85
N SER A 209 -18.00 -11.58 -14.86
CA SER A 209 -17.65 -10.85 -16.07
C SER A 209 -16.24 -11.23 -16.50
N VAL A 210 -16.04 -11.39 -17.81
CA VAL A 210 -14.78 -11.89 -18.36
C VAL A 210 -14.31 -11.02 -19.51
N GLY A 211 -13.07 -10.59 -19.47
CA GLY A 211 -12.36 -9.91 -20.54
C GLY A 211 -11.26 -10.77 -21.14
N LEU A 212 -11.12 -10.80 -22.45
CA LEU A 212 -10.10 -11.58 -23.16
C LEU A 212 -9.28 -10.70 -24.10
N ALA A 213 -7.96 -10.87 -24.08
CA ALA A 213 -7.04 -10.38 -25.08
C ALA A 213 -6.22 -11.53 -25.66
N SER A 214 -5.91 -11.50 -26.97
CA SER A 214 -5.14 -12.55 -27.64
C SER A 214 -3.86 -12.01 -28.25
N THR A 215 -2.82 -12.84 -28.30
CA THR A 215 -1.56 -12.48 -28.97
C THR A 215 -1.73 -12.28 -30.48
N GLU A 216 -2.78 -12.81 -31.09
CA GLU A 216 -3.11 -12.60 -32.49
C GLU A 216 -3.39 -11.12 -32.79
N VAL A 217 -4.03 -10.42 -31.85
CA VAL A 217 -4.43 -9.02 -31.99
C VAL A 217 -3.42 -8.08 -31.33
N SER A 218 -2.94 -8.45 -30.15
CA SER A 218 -2.19 -7.58 -29.24
C SER A 218 -0.68 -7.82 -29.29
N GLY A 219 -0.23 -8.92 -29.92
CA GLY A 219 1.16 -9.37 -29.84
C GLY A 219 1.49 -9.95 -28.46
N HIS A 220 2.77 -10.33 -28.25
CA HIS A 220 3.22 -11.04 -27.05
C HIS A 220 3.69 -10.10 -25.91
N ASP A 221 3.29 -8.85 -25.92
CA ASP A 221 3.57 -7.92 -24.82
C ASP A 221 2.56 -8.08 -23.69
N LEU A 222 3.04 -8.49 -22.51
CA LEU A 222 2.16 -8.77 -21.36
C LEU A 222 1.42 -7.52 -20.88
N GLN A 223 2.08 -6.36 -20.84
CA GLN A 223 1.44 -5.14 -20.35
C GLN A 223 0.28 -4.72 -21.26
N ARG A 224 0.49 -4.87 -22.56
CA ARG A 224 -0.54 -4.61 -23.56
C ARG A 224 -1.69 -5.60 -23.44
N LEU A 225 -1.41 -6.91 -23.32
CA LEU A 225 -2.43 -7.95 -23.12
C LEU A 225 -3.26 -7.70 -21.87
N CYS A 226 -2.63 -7.37 -20.73
CA CYS A 226 -3.34 -7.04 -19.49
C CYS A 226 -4.26 -5.83 -19.70
N LYS A 227 -3.74 -4.73 -20.24
CA LYS A 227 -4.53 -3.52 -20.48
C LYS A 227 -5.74 -3.77 -21.38
N GLU A 228 -5.58 -4.58 -22.43
CA GLU A 228 -6.65 -4.89 -23.39
C GLU A 228 -7.67 -5.88 -22.82
N ALA A 229 -7.23 -6.89 -22.04
CA ALA A 229 -8.12 -7.78 -21.31
C ALA A 229 -8.94 -7.03 -20.25
N ASP A 230 -8.33 -6.12 -19.49
CA ASP A 230 -9.02 -5.29 -18.50
C ASP A 230 -10.01 -4.32 -19.15
N ALA A 231 -9.66 -3.72 -20.30
CA ALA A 231 -10.59 -2.90 -21.07
C ALA A 231 -11.79 -3.71 -21.59
N ALA A 232 -11.57 -4.97 -21.99
CA ALA A 232 -12.63 -5.88 -22.38
C ALA A 232 -13.51 -6.29 -21.17
N LEU A 233 -12.90 -6.57 -20.02
CA LEU A 233 -13.61 -6.85 -18.77
C LEU A 233 -14.48 -5.65 -18.34
N TYR A 234 -13.94 -4.44 -18.42
CA TYR A 234 -14.71 -3.22 -18.14
C TYR A 234 -15.95 -3.10 -19.05
N ARG A 235 -15.81 -3.41 -20.35
CA ARG A 235 -16.97 -3.46 -21.27
C ARG A 235 -17.96 -4.55 -20.88
N ALA A 236 -17.49 -5.74 -20.48
CA ALA A 236 -18.36 -6.82 -20.01
C ALA A 236 -19.24 -6.36 -18.82
N LYS A 237 -18.61 -5.69 -17.83
CA LYS A 237 -19.32 -5.11 -16.68
C LYS A 237 -20.32 -4.00 -17.09
N GLY A 238 -19.90 -3.11 -18.00
CA GLY A 238 -20.72 -1.97 -18.45
C GLY A 238 -21.91 -2.37 -19.35
N THR A 239 -21.84 -3.50 -20.04
CA THR A 239 -22.89 -3.96 -20.97
C THR A 239 -23.87 -4.98 -20.35
N GLY A 240 -23.85 -5.16 -19.02
CA GLY A 240 -24.84 -5.97 -18.30
C GLY A 240 -24.27 -7.19 -17.57
N ARG A 241 -22.95 -7.28 -17.40
CA ARG A 241 -22.26 -8.35 -16.65
C ARG A 241 -22.54 -9.75 -17.17
N ASN A 242 -22.10 -10.81 -16.45
CA ASN A 242 -22.31 -12.23 -16.79
C ASN A 242 -22.04 -12.54 -18.26
N ARG A 243 -20.91 -12.07 -18.79
CA ARG A 243 -20.56 -12.24 -20.21
C ARG A 243 -19.06 -12.22 -20.44
N VAL A 244 -18.69 -12.75 -21.59
CA VAL A 244 -17.31 -12.67 -22.13
C VAL A 244 -17.28 -11.59 -23.19
N VAL A 245 -16.29 -10.70 -23.09
CA VAL A 245 -15.98 -9.72 -24.13
C VAL A 245 -14.51 -9.89 -24.52
N ALA A 246 -14.24 -10.04 -25.81
CA ALA A 246 -12.86 -10.06 -26.32
C ALA A 246 -12.44 -8.67 -26.77
N HIS A 247 -11.14 -8.37 -26.62
CA HIS A 247 -10.54 -7.23 -27.31
C HIS A 247 -10.56 -7.50 -28.82
N ALA A 248 -11.10 -6.55 -29.59
CA ALA A 248 -11.22 -6.65 -31.03
C ALA A 248 -10.06 -5.92 -31.72
N ALA A 249 -9.57 -6.46 -32.83
CA ALA A 249 -8.71 -5.70 -33.74
C ALA A 249 -9.48 -4.48 -34.30
N THR A 250 -8.77 -3.44 -34.67
CA THR A 250 -9.39 -2.24 -35.25
C THR A 250 -10.23 -2.54 -36.51
N GLY A 251 -10.01 -3.70 -37.15
CA GLY A 251 -10.81 -4.17 -38.29
C GLY A 251 -12.07 -4.97 -37.94
N ASP A 252 -12.22 -5.45 -36.67
CA ASP A 252 -13.39 -6.21 -36.22
C ASP A 252 -14.55 -5.29 -35.74
N LEU A 253 -14.41 -3.98 -35.93
CA LEU A 253 -15.43 -2.97 -35.57
C LEU A 253 -16.60 -2.95 -36.57
N PHE A 254 -16.40 -3.58 -37.73
CA PHE A 254 -17.40 -3.73 -38.79
C PHE A 254 -17.65 -5.22 -39.06
N ASP A 255 -18.88 -5.59 -39.34
CA ASP A 255 -19.19 -6.94 -39.79
C ASP A 255 -18.70 -7.17 -41.23
N LYS A 256 -18.91 -8.39 -41.77
CA LYS A 256 -18.51 -8.75 -43.15
C LYS A 256 -19.25 -7.92 -44.21
N GLU A 257 -20.26 -7.19 -43.83
CA GLU A 257 -21.10 -6.34 -44.69
C GLU A 257 -20.80 -4.85 -44.51
N GLY A 258 -19.76 -4.52 -43.68
CA GLY A 258 -19.32 -3.14 -43.46
C GLY A 258 -20.22 -2.35 -42.48
N ILE A 259 -21.06 -3.04 -41.71
CA ILE A 259 -21.96 -2.44 -40.71
C ILE A 259 -21.25 -2.38 -39.37
N PRO A 260 -21.28 -1.24 -38.63
CA PRO A 260 -20.67 -1.14 -37.30
C PRO A 260 -21.30 -2.13 -36.33
N VAL A 261 -20.48 -2.98 -35.69
CA VAL A 261 -20.97 -3.92 -34.68
C VAL A 261 -21.46 -3.12 -33.45
N PRO A 262 -22.68 -3.35 -32.95
CA PRO A 262 -23.24 -2.62 -31.80
C PRO A 262 -22.29 -2.67 -30.58
N GLY A 263 -21.88 -1.51 -30.07
CA GLY A 263 -20.94 -1.37 -28.94
C GLY A 263 -19.50 -1.05 -29.32
N SER A 264 -19.14 -0.91 -30.61
CA SER A 264 -17.83 -0.44 -31.06
C SER A 264 -17.79 1.10 -31.12
N THR A 265 -17.03 1.74 -30.22
CA THR A 265 -16.76 3.19 -30.30
C THR A 265 -15.30 3.42 -30.65
N LEU A 266 -15.03 4.10 -31.79
CA LEU A 266 -13.73 4.65 -32.11
C LEU A 266 -13.48 5.88 -31.23
N ARG A 267 -12.57 5.80 -30.26
CA ARG A 267 -11.97 6.98 -29.63
C ARG A 267 -10.74 7.39 -30.45
N SER A 268 -10.97 8.23 -31.46
CA SER A 268 -9.98 9.11 -32.02
C SER A 268 -9.83 10.33 -31.08
N GLY A 269 -8.62 10.74 -30.76
CA GLY A 269 -8.41 11.95 -29.97
C GLY A 269 -9.05 13.17 -30.63
N ALA A 270 -9.79 13.94 -29.86
CA ALA A 270 -10.60 15.11 -30.22
C ALA A 270 -11.87 14.82 -31.04
N THR A 271 -13.01 15.02 -30.39
CA THR A 271 -14.41 15.02 -30.88
C THR A 271 -15.03 13.65 -31.11
N SER A 272 -15.97 13.32 -30.21
CA SER A 272 -16.89 12.19 -30.36
C SER A 272 -17.88 12.50 -31.48
N VAL A 273 -17.73 11.90 -32.65
CA VAL A 273 -18.78 11.86 -33.68
C VAL A 273 -19.52 10.54 -33.49
N SER A 274 -20.79 10.64 -33.13
CA SER A 274 -21.73 9.52 -33.10
C SER A 274 -22.03 9.11 -34.55
N VAL A 275 -21.80 7.85 -34.93
CA VAL A 275 -22.06 7.28 -36.27
C VAL A 275 -23.56 7.22 -36.61
N ALA A 276 -24.44 7.82 -35.81
CA ALA A 276 -25.87 7.90 -36.06
C ALA A 276 -26.31 9.11 -36.92
N GLU A 277 -25.36 9.95 -37.38
CA GLU A 277 -25.66 11.18 -38.17
C GLU A 277 -25.09 11.17 -39.60
N LEU A 278 -24.92 10.00 -40.19
CA LEU A 278 -24.56 9.89 -41.61
C LEU A 278 -25.62 9.03 -42.34
N GLU A 279 -26.83 9.56 -42.46
CA GLU A 279 -27.76 9.34 -43.55
C GLU A 279 -28.11 10.63 -44.24
#